data_90ecaef0eda3761fca394638be12d4b9
#
_entry.id   90ecaef0eda3761fca394638be12d4b9
#
_cell.length_a   1.000
_cell.length_b   1.000
_cell.length_c   1.000
_cell.angle_alpha   90.00
_cell.angle_beta   90.00
_cell.angle_gamma   90.00
#
_symmetry.space_group_name_H-M   'P 1'
#
loop_
_entity.id
_entity.type
_entity.pdbx_description
1 polymer ?
#
loop_
_entity_poly.entity_id
_entity_poly.type
_entity_poly.pdbx_seq_one_letter_code
_entity_poly.pdbx_strand_id
1 'polypeptide(L)'
;MKKNKDTQEVKRSCYRAIYPGTFDPITNGHIDLITRALSTFDEVIILIAHSSKNPIFSSIERQVLVQKCFKNDPRIKVDIIKGLLANYAKKQGINVVLRGLRAISDFEYEFQ
;
A
#
# COMPACT_ATOMS: atom_id res chain seq x y z
N MET A 1 10.29 -34.80 -1.62
CA MET A 1 10.41 -33.96 -1.75
C MET A 1 10.16 -33.90 -1.90
N LYS A 2 10.45 -33.68 -1.45
CA LYS A 2 10.56 -32.90 -1.45
C LYS A 2 10.35 -32.44 -1.47
N LYS A 3 10.62 -32.30 -1.03
CA LYS A 3 10.72 -31.27 -1.00
C LYS A 3 10.69 -30.95 -1.05
N ASN A 4 10.96 -31.17 -0.63
CA ASN A 4 11.26 -30.24 -0.75
C ASN A 4 11.28 -30.11 -0.78
N LYS A 5 11.67 -30.19 -0.56
CA LYS A 5 12.04 -29.45 -0.67
C LYS A 5 12.12 -29.12 -0.81
N ASP A 6 12.29 -29.49 -0.50
CA ASP A 6 12.61 -28.56 -0.68
C ASP A 6 12.44 -28.10 -0.85
N THR A 7 12.76 -28.61 -0.72
CA THR A 7 12.82 -27.65 -0.92
C THR A 7 12.43 -27.15 -0.82
N GLN A 8 12.96 -27.62 -0.37
CA GLN A 8 12.92 -26.72 -0.26
C GLN A 8 12.46 -26.11 -0.44
N GLU A 9 12.56 -26.37 -0.09
CA GLU A 9 12.32 -25.49 -0.51
C GLU A 9 12.68 -24.41 -0.15
N VAL A 10 13.20 -24.03 -0.96
CA VAL A 10 13.62 -22.72 -0.60
C VAL A 10 12.43 -21.90 -0.12
N LYS A 11 12.56 -21.40 1.08
CA LYS A 11 11.50 -20.61 1.65
C LYS A 11 11.47 -19.24 0.97
N ARG A 12 10.43 -18.97 0.24
CA ARG A 12 10.29 -17.69 -0.44
C ARG A 12 9.92 -16.61 0.57
N SER A 13 10.62 -15.48 0.49
CA SER A 13 10.28 -14.33 1.30
C SER A 13 8.91 -13.78 0.87
N CYS A 14 8.16 -13.26 1.83
CA CYS A 14 6.90 -12.61 1.56
C CYS A 14 7.18 -11.23 0.97
N TYR A 15 6.73 -11.01 -0.26
CA TYR A 15 6.91 -9.71 -0.91
C TYR A 15 5.78 -8.79 -0.50
N ARG A 16 6.15 -7.70 0.17
CA ARG A 16 5.19 -6.73 0.64
C ARG A 16 5.54 -5.35 0.13
N ALA A 17 4.52 -4.55 -0.11
CA ALA A 17 4.70 -3.18 -0.58
C ALA A 17 3.80 -2.25 0.21
N ILE A 18 4.22 -1.00 0.33
CA ILE A 18 3.44 0.05 0.97
C ILE A 18 2.93 0.98 -0.11
N TYR A 19 1.66 1.30 -0.06
CA TYR A 19 1.06 2.29 -0.96
C TYR A 19 0.59 3.47 -0.12
N PRO A 20 1.41 4.50 -0.01
CA PRO A 20 1.05 5.66 0.81
C PRO A 20 0.21 6.65 0.03
N GLY A 21 -0.63 7.37 0.72
CA GLY A 21 -1.41 8.41 0.11
C GLY A 21 -2.41 9.02 1.07
N THR A 22 -3.15 9.98 0.57
CA THR A 22 -4.18 10.65 1.35
C THR A 22 -5.49 9.87 1.30
N PHE A 23 -5.83 9.32 0.15
CA PHE A 23 -7.06 8.53 -0.08
C PHE A 23 -8.29 9.26 0.45
N ASP A 24 -8.53 10.44 -0.07
CA ASP A 24 -9.56 11.33 0.45
C ASP A 24 -10.56 11.77 -0.64
N PRO A 25 -11.41 10.86 -1.14
CA PRO A 25 -11.48 9.43 -0.84
C PRO A 25 -10.65 8.58 -1.79
N ILE A 26 -10.66 7.29 -1.56
CA ILE A 26 -10.07 6.35 -2.51
C ILE A 26 -10.83 6.39 -3.83
N THR A 27 -10.11 6.24 -4.93
CA THR A 27 -10.70 6.31 -6.27
C THR A 27 -10.50 5.00 -7.02
N ASN A 28 -11.14 4.88 -8.18
CA ASN A 28 -10.96 3.71 -9.04
C ASN A 28 -9.51 3.59 -9.51
N GLY A 29 -8.82 4.70 -9.67
CA GLY A 29 -7.40 4.67 -10.02
C GLY A 29 -6.56 4.02 -8.95
N HIS A 30 -6.85 4.34 -7.69
CA HIS A 30 -6.17 3.71 -6.56
C HIS A 30 -6.45 2.21 -6.53
N ILE A 31 -7.71 1.84 -6.70
CA ILE A 31 -8.13 0.44 -6.67
C ILE A 31 -7.44 -0.36 -7.79
N ASP A 32 -7.38 0.23 -8.98
CA ASP A 32 -6.74 -0.41 -10.11
C ASP A 32 -5.26 -0.68 -9.85
N LEU A 33 -4.56 0.32 -9.33
CA LEU A 33 -3.13 0.17 -9.02
C LEU A 33 -2.90 -0.92 -7.97
N ILE A 34 -3.71 -0.92 -6.92
CA ILE A 34 -3.59 -1.90 -5.86
C ILE A 34 -3.87 -3.31 -6.39
N THR A 35 -4.91 -3.45 -7.22
CA THR A 35 -5.26 -4.73 -7.81
C THR A 35 -4.12 -5.27 -8.65
N ARG A 36 -3.49 -4.41 -9.44
CA ARG A 36 -2.34 -4.82 -10.25
C ARG A 36 -1.16 -5.20 -9.38
N ALA A 37 -0.94 -4.45 -8.30
CA ALA A 37 0.18 -4.74 -7.40
C ALA A 37 0.06 -6.12 -6.76
N LEU A 38 -1.16 -6.58 -6.55
CA LEU A 38 -1.38 -7.89 -5.94
C LEU A 38 -0.97 -9.06 -6.85
N SER A 39 -0.71 -8.81 -8.14
CA SER A 39 -0.16 -9.84 -9.00
C SER A 39 1.35 -10.00 -8.80
N THR A 40 2.00 -9.02 -8.18
CA THR A 40 3.44 -9.04 -7.91
C THR A 40 3.75 -9.24 -6.45
N PHE A 41 2.99 -8.60 -5.59
CA PHE A 41 3.24 -8.61 -4.15
C PHE A 41 2.25 -9.51 -3.43
N ASP A 42 2.72 -10.14 -2.37
CA ASP A 42 1.89 -11.01 -1.55
C ASP A 42 0.97 -10.22 -0.65
N GLU A 43 1.38 -9.01 -0.30
CA GLU A 43 0.60 -8.15 0.58
C GLU A 43 0.87 -6.69 0.23
N VAL A 44 -0.18 -5.89 0.28
CA VAL A 44 -0.08 -4.44 0.09
C VAL A 44 -0.65 -3.76 1.32
N ILE A 45 0.14 -2.86 1.90
CA ILE A 45 -0.30 -2.04 3.01
C ILE A 45 -0.67 -0.69 2.46
N ILE A 46 -1.95 -0.36 2.53
CA ILE A 46 -2.44 0.96 2.15
C ILE A 46 -2.23 1.86 3.35
N LEU A 47 -1.37 2.85 3.21
CA LEU A 47 -0.95 3.67 4.33
C LEU A 47 -1.49 5.07 4.18
N ILE A 48 -2.49 5.39 4.98
CA ILE A 48 -3.20 6.64 4.90
C ILE A 48 -2.49 7.71 5.73
N ALA A 49 -2.14 8.82 5.10
CA ALA A 49 -1.53 9.93 5.80
C ALA A 49 -2.57 10.58 6.71
N HIS A 50 -2.28 10.62 8.01
CA HIS A 50 -3.19 11.24 8.97
C HIS A 50 -3.35 12.74 8.69
N SER A 51 -2.22 13.40 8.51
CA SER A 51 -2.21 14.83 8.24
C SER A 51 -2.56 15.11 6.79
N SER A 52 -3.54 15.94 6.58
CA SER A 52 -3.94 16.38 5.26
C SER A 52 -4.47 17.80 5.40
N LYS A 53 -4.16 18.60 4.40
CA LYS A 53 -4.64 19.97 4.35
C LYS A 53 -6.09 19.95 3.87
N ASN A 54 -6.99 20.47 4.69
CA ASN A 54 -8.41 20.56 4.33
C ASN A 54 -8.99 19.20 3.90
N PRO A 55 -8.96 18.19 4.77
CA PRO A 55 -9.45 16.87 4.38
C PRO A 55 -10.97 16.89 4.20
N ILE A 56 -11.43 16.09 3.20
CA ILE A 56 -12.88 15.89 2.99
C ILE A 56 -13.40 14.95 4.07
N PHE A 57 -12.63 13.90 4.34
CA PHE A 57 -12.97 12.89 5.36
C PHE A 57 -11.87 12.80 6.41
N SER A 58 -12.25 12.47 7.63
CA SER A 58 -11.27 12.21 8.68
C SER A 58 -10.43 10.98 8.30
N SER A 59 -9.28 10.82 8.95
CA SER A 59 -8.42 9.68 8.66
C SER A 59 -9.12 8.36 8.94
N ILE A 60 -9.93 8.30 10.00
CA ILE A 60 -10.70 7.11 10.35
C ILE A 60 -11.75 6.83 9.28
N GLU A 61 -12.44 7.85 8.81
CA GLU A 61 -13.42 7.68 7.75
C GLU A 61 -12.78 7.18 6.47
N ARG A 62 -11.61 7.73 6.13
CA ARG A 62 -10.88 7.31 4.94
C ARG A 62 -10.45 5.85 5.06
N GLN A 63 -10.00 5.46 6.25
CA GLN A 63 -9.62 4.07 6.50
C GLN A 63 -10.80 3.12 6.29
N VAL A 64 -11.96 3.48 6.83
CA VAL A 64 -13.16 2.66 6.69
C VAL A 64 -13.56 2.52 5.22
N LEU A 65 -13.50 3.63 4.46
CA LEU A 65 -13.85 3.59 3.05
C LEU A 65 -12.92 2.70 2.25
N VAL A 66 -11.62 2.75 2.54
CA VAL A 66 -10.65 1.90 1.87
C VAL A 66 -10.90 0.44 2.22
N GLN A 67 -11.13 0.15 3.50
CA GLN A 67 -11.38 -1.22 3.94
C GLN A 67 -12.60 -1.81 3.25
N LYS A 68 -13.62 -1.00 3.03
CA LYS A 68 -14.83 -1.47 2.35
C LYS A 68 -14.57 -1.85 0.90
N CYS A 69 -13.62 -1.18 0.25
CA CYS A 69 -13.28 -1.48 -1.13
C CYS A 69 -12.61 -2.84 -1.28
N PHE A 70 -11.91 -3.29 -0.24
CA PHE A 70 -11.13 -4.53 -0.28
C PHE A 70 -11.60 -5.53 0.76
N LYS A 71 -12.88 -5.51 1.03
CA LYS A 71 -13.49 -6.38 2.00
C LYS A 71 -13.14 -7.84 1.73
N ASN A 72 -12.73 -8.53 2.78
CA ASN A 72 -12.41 -9.95 2.73
C ASN A 72 -11.15 -10.32 1.95
N ASP A 73 -10.31 -9.35 1.62
CA ASP A 73 -9.03 -9.68 1.00
C ASP A 73 -7.93 -9.63 2.07
N PRO A 74 -7.42 -10.79 2.49
CA PRO A 74 -6.41 -10.83 3.56
C PRO A 74 -5.06 -10.28 3.12
N ARG A 75 -4.88 -10.04 1.82
CA ARG A 75 -3.62 -9.50 1.30
C ARG A 75 -3.54 -7.99 1.43
N ILE A 76 -4.65 -7.35 1.79
CA ILE A 76 -4.73 -5.90 1.92
C ILE A 76 -4.79 -5.52 3.39
N LYS A 77 -3.87 -4.67 3.80
CA LYS A 77 -3.88 -4.08 5.14
C LYS A 77 -4.05 -2.58 4.99
N VAL A 78 -4.77 -1.96 5.90
CA VAL A 78 -5.02 -0.52 5.85
C VAL A 78 -4.61 0.08 7.17
N ASP A 79 -3.68 1.00 7.14
CA ASP A 79 -3.14 1.62 8.34
C ASP A 79 -3.09 3.13 8.18
N ILE A 80 -2.99 3.84 9.28
CA ILE A 80 -2.91 5.30 9.31
C ILE A 80 -1.56 5.68 9.90
N ILE A 81 -0.86 6.60 9.23
CA ILE A 81 0.45 7.04 9.68
C ILE A 81 0.42 8.52 10.07
N LYS A 82 1.05 8.84 11.20
CA LYS A 82 1.19 10.20 11.68
C LYS A 82 2.62 10.72 11.54
N GLY A 83 3.57 9.84 11.38
CA GLY A 83 4.98 10.18 11.31
C GLY A 83 5.56 9.99 9.93
N LEU A 84 6.85 9.71 9.89
CA LEU A 84 7.57 9.56 8.64
C LEU A 84 7.36 8.19 8.03
N LEU A 85 7.14 8.18 6.72
CA LEU A 85 6.99 6.94 5.96
C LEU A 85 8.21 6.04 6.13
N ALA A 86 9.42 6.63 6.10
CA ALA A 86 10.64 5.85 6.22
C ALA A 86 10.71 5.08 7.54
N ASN A 87 10.26 5.70 8.63
CA ASN A 87 10.24 5.02 9.92
C ASN A 87 9.25 3.87 9.95
N TYR A 88 8.08 4.09 9.36
CA TYR A 88 7.07 3.05 9.27
C TYR A 88 7.60 1.86 8.45
N ALA A 89 8.17 2.16 7.29
CA ALA A 89 8.69 1.13 6.40
C ALA A 89 9.78 0.30 7.09
N LYS A 90 10.68 0.98 7.78
CA LYS A 90 11.76 0.31 8.49
C LYS A 90 11.21 -0.61 9.58
N LYS A 91 10.23 -0.13 10.32
CA LYS A 91 9.60 -0.90 11.39
C LYS A 91 8.93 -2.16 10.86
N GLN A 92 8.32 -2.04 9.70
CA GLN A 92 7.62 -3.17 9.06
C GLN A 92 8.57 -4.08 8.29
N GLY A 93 9.81 -3.65 8.07
CA GLY A 93 10.76 -4.42 7.28
C GLY A 93 10.41 -4.41 5.80
N ILE A 94 9.80 -3.33 5.31
CA ILE A 94 9.36 -3.20 3.92
C ILE A 94 10.15 -2.10 3.26
N ASN A 95 10.70 -2.39 2.08
CA ASN A 95 11.48 -1.38 1.35
C ASN A 95 10.92 -1.07 -0.05
N VAL A 96 9.71 -1.49 -0.34
CA VAL A 96 9.05 -1.19 -1.60
C VAL A 96 7.87 -0.25 -1.36
N VAL A 97 7.89 0.88 -2.03
CA VAL A 97 6.84 1.88 -1.93
C VAL A 97 6.25 2.09 -3.32
N LEU A 98 4.94 1.87 -3.41
CA LEU A 98 4.23 2.04 -4.67
C LEU A 98 3.84 3.50 -4.87
N ARG A 99 3.85 3.92 -6.13
CA ARG A 99 3.42 5.25 -6.50
C ARG A 99 2.59 5.20 -7.76
N GLY A 100 1.54 6.01 -7.78
CA GLY A 100 0.67 6.09 -8.94
C GLY A 100 0.97 7.38 -9.69
N LEU A 101 1.51 7.25 -10.89
CA LEU A 101 1.77 8.39 -11.76
C LEU A 101 0.74 8.38 -12.87
N ARG A 102 -0.09 9.40 -12.90
CA ARG A 102 -1.19 9.46 -13.86
C ARG A 102 -0.86 10.28 -15.09
N ALA A 103 0.12 11.15 -14.99
CA ALA A 103 0.51 12.06 -16.05
C ALA A 103 1.97 12.45 -15.88
N ILE A 104 2.54 13.01 -16.94
CA ILE A 104 3.92 13.48 -16.89
C ILE A 104 4.12 14.51 -15.80
N SER A 105 3.16 15.40 -15.61
CA SER A 105 3.23 16.40 -14.57
C SER A 105 3.31 15.78 -13.18
N ASP A 106 2.59 14.68 -12.95
CA ASP A 106 2.67 13.94 -11.69
C ASP A 106 4.05 13.34 -11.53
N PHE A 107 4.60 12.80 -12.62
CA PHE A 107 5.93 12.20 -12.61
C PHE A 107 6.99 13.24 -12.24
N GLU A 108 6.94 14.40 -12.86
CA GLU A 108 7.89 15.47 -12.59
C GLU A 108 7.80 15.92 -11.14
N TYR A 109 6.60 16.03 -10.64
CA TYR A 109 6.35 16.46 -9.28
C TYR A 109 6.94 15.46 -8.27
N GLU A 110 6.83 14.18 -8.56
CA GLU A 110 7.34 13.14 -7.68
C GLU A 110 8.87 13.19 -7.54
N PHE A 111 9.55 13.72 -8.54
CA PHE A 111 11.00 13.78 -8.54
C PHE A 111 11.57 15.12 -8.10
N GLN A 112 10.73 16.02 -7.63
CA GLN A 112 11.17 17.28 -7.01
C GLN A 112 11.18 17.15 -5.49
#